data_21550e3355e217bd83536b8b106fa072
#
_entry.id   21550e3355e217bd83536b8b106fa072
#
_cell.length_a   1.000
_cell.length_b   1.000
_cell.length_c   1.000
_cell.angle_alpha   90.00
_cell.angle_beta   90.00
_cell.angle_gamma   90.00
#
_symmetry.space_group_name_H-M   'P 1'
#
loop_
_entity.id
_entity.type
_entity.pdbx_description
1 polymer ?
#
loop_
_entity_poly.entity_id
_entity_poly.type
_entity_poly.pdbx_seq_one_letter_code
_entity_poly.pdbx_strand_id
1 'polypeptide(L)'
;MSEIGKRLGQRIRELRTQRAERWTQERLAHQARISVSFLSMIERGDRVAYVKTLAALADALDVPLSELFSGIDKKPSTPPDLLRRLSDFCRSRRLSSQDVEKLLEVVTAMFTGKT
;
A
#
# COMPACT_ATOMS: atom_id res chain seq x y z
N MET A 1 -4.67 -13.89 8.30
CA MET A 1 -4.47 -12.80 7.34
C MET A 1 -5.23 -11.59 7.75
N SER A 2 -4.60 -10.45 7.69
CA SER A 2 -5.29 -9.24 8.06
C SER A 2 -6.16 -8.79 6.89
N GLU A 3 -7.29 -8.25 7.22
CA GLU A 3 -8.20 -7.71 6.22
C GLU A 3 -7.55 -6.56 5.47
N ILE A 4 -6.75 -5.76 6.17
CA ILE A 4 -6.06 -4.64 5.56
C ILE A 4 -5.02 -5.14 4.54
N GLY A 5 -4.33 -6.22 4.87
CA GLY A 5 -3.36 -6.79 3.94
C GLY A 5 -4.01 -7.23 2.65
N LYS A 6 -5.18 -7.86 2.76
CA LYS A 6 -5.90 -8.30 1.58
C LYS A 6 -6.39 -7.12 0.75
N ARG A 7 -6.91 -6.10 1.40
CA ARG A 7 -7.42 -4.93 0.68
C ARG A 7 -6.30 -4.16 0.03
N LEU A 8 -5.18 -4.04 0.72
CA LEU A 8 -4.03 -3.35 0.17
C LEU A 8 -3.50 -4.09 -1.05
N GLY A 9 -3.40 -5.42 -0.94
CA GLY A 9 -2.95 -6.23 -2.07
C GLY A 9 -3.88 -6.12 -3.26
N GLN A 10 -5.18 -6.15 -2.99
CA GLN A 10 -6.17 -6.00 -4.04
C GLN A 10 -6.07 -4.63 -4.71
N ARG A 11 -5.85 -3.60 -3.92
CA ARG A 11 -5.70 -2.26 -4.46
C ARG A 11 -4.48 -2.15 -5.36
N ILE A 12 -3.37 -2.75 -4.94
CA ILE A 12 -2.17 -2.76 -5.75
C ILE A 12 -2.46 -3.46 -7.09
N ARG A 13 -3.16 -4.58 -7.03
CA ARG A 13 -3.51 -5.29 -8.25
C ARG A 13 -4.41 -4.45 -9.15
N GLU A 14 -5.38 -3.76 -8.57
CA GLU A 14 -6.25 -2.88 -9.34
C GLU A 14 -5.45 -1.80 -10.06
N LEU A 15 -4.57 -1.14 -9.32
CA LEU A 15 -3.78 -0.08 -9.92
C LEU A 15 -2.87 -0.63 -11.03
N ARG A 16 -2.33 -1.82 -10.82
CA ARG A 16 -1.49 -2.43 -11.84
C ARG A 16 -2.27 -2.74 -13.10
N THR A 17 -3.44 -3.35 -12.95
CA THR A 17 -4.21 -3.80 -14.10
C THR A 17 -4.95 -2.67 -14.79
N GLN A 18 -5.10 -1.53 -14.11
CA GLN A 18 -5.77 -0.38 -14.70
C GLN A 18 -4.85 0.50 -15.54
N ARG A 19 -3.56 0.23 -15.52
CA ARG A 19 -2.65 1.01 -16.34
C ARG A 19 -2.97 0.76 -17.80
N ALA A 20 -2.73 1.78 -18.62
CA ALA A 20 -3.06 1.70 -20.04
C ALA A 20 -2.41 0.52 -20.73
N GLU A 21 -1.23 0.12 -20.27
CA GLU A 21 -0.50 -0.98 -20.87
C GLU A 21 -0.74 -2.31 -20.18
N ARG A 22 -1.60 -2.35 -19.22
CA ARG A 22 -1.91 -3.58 -18.48
C ARG A 22 -0.64 -4.27 -17.99
N TRP A 23 0.01 -3.66 -17.03
CA TRP A 23 1.26 -4.20 -16.53
C TRP A 23 1.07 -5.58 -15.92
N THR A 24 2.01 -6.47 -16.24
CA THR A 24 2.07 -7.79 -15.60
C THR A 24 2.70 -7.67 -14.23
N GLN A 25 2.54 -8.72 -13.42
CA GLN A 25 3.23 -8.78 -12.14
C GLN A 25 4.74 -8.69 -12.34
N GLU A 26 5.25 -9.32 -13.39
CA GLU A 26 6.68 -9.28 -13.66
C GLU A 26 7.16 -7.85 -13.90
N ARG A 27 6.41 -7.09 -14.66
CA ARG A 27 6.80 -5.72 -14.95
C ARG A 27 6.79 -4.86 -13.70
N LEU A 28 5.73 -4.96 -12.91
CA LEU A 28 5.65 -4.18 -11.69
C LEU A 28 6.73 -4.58 -10.71
N ALA A 29 6.95 -5.88 -10.55
CA ALA A 29 7.98 -6.37 -9.64
C ALA A 29 9.35 -5.86 -10.06
N HIS A 30 9.64 -5.88 -11.35
CA HIS A 30 10.91 -5.39 -11.85
C HIS A 30 11.07 -3.90 -11.55
N GLN A 31 10.04 -3.12 -11.80
CA GLN A 31 10.11 -1.68 -11.55
C GLN A 31 10.26 -1.37 -10.06
N ALA A 32 9.65 -2.17 -9.21
CA ALA A 32 9.72 -1.97 -7.77
C ALA A 32 10.91 -2.69 -7.14
N ARG A 33 11.68 -3.43 -7.93
CA ARG A 33 12.86 -4.15 -7.48
C ARG A 33 12.55 -5.20 -6.41
N ILE A 34 11.50 -5.94 -6.65
CA ILE A 34 11.14 -7.06 -5.79
C ILE A 34 10.91 -8.28 -6.69
N SER A 35 10.84 -9.45 -6.06
CA SER A 35 10.59 -10.67 -6.84
C SER A 35 9.12 -10.75 -7.22
N VAL A 36 8.86 -11.46 -8.32
CA VAL A 36 7.49 -11.70 -8.74
C VAL A 36 6.74 -12.51 -7.69
N SER A 37 7.42 -13.46 -7.08
CA SER A 37 6.80 -14.27 -6.03
C SER A 37 6.35 -13.40 -4.85
N PHE A 38 7.20 -12.46 -4.46
CA PHE A 38 6.87 -11.57 -3.35
C PHE A 38 5.66 -10.69 -3.71
N LEU A 39 5.69 -10.12 -4.91
CA LEU A 39 4.57 -9.30 -5.35
C LEU A 39 3.28 -10.11 -5.41
N SER A 40 3.36 -11.33 -5.91
CA SER A 40 2.20 -12.20 -5.97
C SER A 40 1.61 -12.43 -4.58
N MET A 41 2.47 -12.68 -3.59
CA MET A 41 2.00 -12.86 -2.23
C MET A 41 1.36 -11.60 -1.66
N ILE A 42 1.93 -10.44 -1.98
CA ILE A 42 1.35 -9.17 -1.53
C ILE A 42 -0.03 -8.97 -2.15
N GLU A 43 -0.16 -9.22 -3.45
CA GLU A 43 -1.43 -9.02 -4.14
C GLU A 43 -2.51 -9.95 -3.64
N ARG A 44 -2.13 -11.16 -3.19
CA ARG A 44 -3.10 -12.09 -2.62
C ARG A 44 -3.40 -11.83 -1.16
N GLY A 45 -2.63 -10.93 -0.53
CA GLY A 45 -2.81 -10.66 0.88
C GLY A 45 -2.14 -11.68 1.78
N ASP A 46 -1.30 -12.55 1.22
CA ASP A 46 -0.58 -13.55 2.00
C ASP A 46 0.59 -12.96 2.78
N ARG A 47 1.12 -11.86 2.31
CA ARG A 47 2.22 -11.17 2.97
C ARG A 47 1.93 -9.69 3.00
N VAL A 48 2.31 -9.05 4.09
CA VAL A 48 2.20 -7.60 4.21
C VAL A 48 3.58 -7.00 3.91
N ALA A 49 3.62 -6.07 2.97
CA ALA A 49 4.88 -5.49 2.58
C ALA A 49 5.29 -4.40 3.56
N TYR A 50 6.60 -4.24 3.70
CA TYR A 50 7.13 -3.11 4.46
C TYR A 50 6.82 -1.81 3.73
N VAL A 51 6.87 -0.72 4.48
CA VAL A 51 6.59 0.58 3.94
C VAL A 51 7.48 0.92 2.76
N LYS A 52 8.75 0.56 2.84
CA LYS A 52 9.66 0.82 1.73
C LYS A 52 9.19 0.14 0.46
N THR A 53 8.72 -1.09 0.60
CA THR A 53 8.21 -1.83 -0.56
C THR A 53 6.94 -1.19 -1.09
N LEU A 54 6.05 -0.76 -0.19
CA LEU A 54 4.83 -0.08 -0.62
C LEU A 54 5.15 1.22 -1.35
N ALA A 55 6.12 1.97 -0.84
CA ALA A 55 6.54 3.20 -1.49
C ALA A 55 7.12 2.92 -2.87
N ALA A 56 7.90 1.84 -2.98
CA ALA A 56 8.47 1.47 -4.27
C ALA A 56 7.39 1.06 -5.26
N LEU A 57 6.37 0.36 -4.78
CA LEU A 57 5.26 -0.04 -5.64
C LEU A 57 4.46 1.18 -6.10
N ALA A 58 4.19 2.11 -5.20
CA ALA A 58 3.47 3.33 -5.57
C ALA A 58 4.27 4.13 -6.59
N ASP A 59 5.57 4.22 -6.37
CA ASP A 59 6.45 4.95 -7.27
C ASP A 59 6.46 4.29 -8.65
N ALA A 60 6.56 2.97 -8.69
CA ALA A 60 6.54 2.23 -9.94
C ALA A 60 5.22 2.40 -10.67
N LEU A 61 4.13 2.50 -9.93
CA LEU A 61 2.80 2.70 -10.50
C LEU A 61 2.53 4.17 -10.81
N ASP A 62 3.45 5.05 -10.44
CA ASP A 62 3.32 6.48 -10.67
C ASP A 62 2.10 7.07 -9.99
N VAL A 63 1.87 6.64 -8.76
CA VAL A 63 0.79 7.17 -7.94
C VAL A 63 1.35 7.54 -6.58
N PRO A 64 0.70 8.47 -5.87
CA PRO A 64 1.11 8.75 -4.49
C PRO A 64 0.88 7.54 -3.60
N LEU A 65 1.68 7.42 -2.56
CA LEU A 65 1.52 6.30 -1.63
C LEU A 65 0.11 6.24 -1.07
N SER A 66 -0.52 7.38 -0.88
CA SER A 66 -1.89 7.43 -0.35
C SER A 66 -2.88 6.69 -1.24
N GLU A 67 -2.60 6.57 -2.53
CA GLU A 67 -3.50 5.84 -3.42
C GLU A 67 -3.55 4.36 -3.11
N LEU A 68 -2.50 3.83 -2.52
CA LEU A 68 -2.51 2.42 -2.15
C LEU A 68 -3.51 2.15 -1.04
N PHE A 69 -3.84 3.16 -0.25
CA PHE A 69 -4.78 3.01 0.84
C PHE A 69 -6.20 3.41 0.47
N SER A 70 -6.38 3.80 -0.78
CA SER A 70 -7.69 4.23 -1.24
C SER A 70 -8.66 3.06 -1.22
N GLY A 71 -9.80 3.24 -0.60
CA GLY A 71 -10.80 2.18 -0.51
C GLY A 71 -10.68 1.30 0.71
N ILE A 72 -9.57 1.37 1.44
CA ILE A 72 -9.42 0.58 2.65
C ILE A 72 -10.42 1.02 3.70
N ASP A 73 -10.75 2.29 3.68
CA ASP A 73 -11.66 2.88 4.65
C ASP A 73 -13.12 2.52 4.40
N LYS A 74 -13.41 1.67 3.43
CA LYS A 74 -14.77 1.21 3.20
C LYS A 74 -15.28 0.33 4.32
N LYS A 75 -14.37 -0.26 5.09
CA LYS A 75 -14.75 -1.11 6.20
C LYS A 75 -14.90 -0.29 7.45
N PRO A 76 -15.94 -0.57 8.23
CA PRO A 76 -16.16 0.22 9.44
C PRO A 76 -15.10 0.02 10.52
N SER A 77 -14.25 -0.98 10.39
CA SER A 77 -13.22 -1.20 11.39
C SER A 77 -12.12 -0.15 11.34
N THR A 78 -12.01 0.58 10.24
CA THR A 78 -10.99 1.60 10.07
C THR A 78 -11.65 2.97 10.04
N PRO A 79 -11.31 3.87 10.98
CA PRO A 79 -11.92 5.20 10.96
C PRO A 79 -11.54 5.95 9.70
N PRO A 80 -12.52 6.34 8.88
CA PRO A 80 -12.21 7.05 7.64
C PRO A 80 -11.49 8.37 7.87
N ASP A 81 -11.83 9.02 8.97
CA ASP A 81 -11.20 10.29 9.30
C ASP A 81 -9.71 10.13 9.52
N LEU A 82 -9.31 9.07 10.18
CA LEU A 82 -7.91 8.82 10.44
C LEU A 82 -7.13 8.62 9.14
N LEU A 83 -7.67 7.82 8.23
CA LEU A 83 -7.01 7.59 6.97
C LEU A 83 -6.89 8.85 6.15
N ARG A 84 -7.95 9.66 6.14
CA ARG A 84 -7.92 10.92 5.40
C ARG A 84 -6.85 11.84 5.98
N ARG A 85 -6.79 11.92 7.30
CA ARG A 85 -5.81 12.78 7.95
C ARG A 85 -4.39 12.32 7.69
N LEU A 86 -4.17 11.02 7.68
CA LEU A 86 -2.84 10.48 7.36
C LEU A 86 -2.46 10.78 5.91
N SER A 87 -3.40 10.61 5.00
CA SER A 87 -3.15 10.91 3.59
C SER A 87 -2.81 12.38 3.39
N ASP A 88 -3.57 13.25 4.03
CA ASP A 88 -3.34 14.68 3.92
C ASP A 88 -1.99 15.06 4.52
N PHE A 89 -1.66 14.45 5.64
CA PHE A 89 -0.38 14.71 6.28
C PHE A 89 0.78 14.31 5.38
N CYS A 90 0.72 13.12 4.81
CA CYS A 90 1.77 12.66 3.91
C CYS A 90 1.89 13.55 2.68
N ARG A 91 0.75 13.95 2.14
CA ARG A 91 0.75 14.75 0.93
C ARG A 91 1.29 16.16 1.17
N SER A 92 0.85 16.78 2.25
CA SER A 92 1.20 18.17 2.50
C SER A 92 2.64 18.35 3.01
N ARG A 93 3.18 17.31 3.62
CA ARG A 93 4.51 17.42 4.24
C ARG A 93 5.63 16.90 3.39
N ARG A 94 5.32 16.21 2.32
CA ARG A 94 6.35 15.60 1.46
C ARG A 94 7.31 14.79 2.32
N LEU A 95 6.77 13.84 3.04
CA LEU A 95 7.56 13.08 3.99
C LEU A 95 8.66 12.29 3.31
N SER A 96 9.77 12.16 4.02
CA SER A 96 10.84 11.30 3.56
C SER A 96 10.42 9.84 3.68
N SER A 97 11.20 8.95 3.07
CA SER A 97 10.94 7.52 3.20
C SER A 97 10.90 7.07 4.65
N GLN A 98 11.81 7.60 5.46
CA GLN A 98 11.84 7.23 6.87
C GLN A 98 10.60 7.71 7.61
N ASP A 99 10.15 8.91 7.30
CA ASP A 99 8.96 9.45 7.94
C ASP A 99 7.73 8.61 7.59
N VAL A 100 7.62 8.24 6.32
CA VAL A 100 6.52 7.40 5.86
C VAL A 100 6.58 6.04 6.54
N GLU A 101 7.78 5.51 6.68
CA GLU A 101 7.96 4.22 7.33
C GLU A 101 7.45 4.25 8.76
N LYS A 102 7.79 5.29 9.51
CA LYS A 102 7.32 5.43 10.88
C LYS A 102 5.82 5.56 10.97
N LEU A 103 5.25 6.36 10.08
CA LEU A 103 3.81 6.54 10.06
C LEU A 103 3.08 5.24 9.81
N LEU A 104 3.55 4.48 8.83
CA LEU A 104 2.88 3.25 8.49
C LEU A 104 3.08 2.17 9.54
N GLU A 105 4.19 2.20 10.26
CA GLU A 105 4.37 1.31 11.40
C GLU A 105 3.30 1.56 12.44
N VAL A 106 3.06 2.84 12.74
CA VAL A 106 2.04 3.20 13.71
C VAL A 106 0.67 2.79 13.24
N VAL A 107 0.35 3.07 11.98
CA VAL A 107 -0.95 2.71 11.44
C VAL A 107 -1.15 1.21 11.44
N THR A 108 -0.12 0.47 11.03
CA THR A 108 -0.21 -0.98 11.03
C THR A 108 -0.43 -1.52 12.42
N ALA A 109 0.30 -0.98 13.40
CA ALA A 109 0.12 -1.41 14.79
C ALA A 109 -1.28 -1.14 15.28
N MET A 110 -1.85 0.00 14.90
CA MET A 110 -3.21 0.33 15.33
C MET A 110 -4.25 -0.62 14.75
N PHE A 111 -4.04 -1.07 13.51
CA PHE A 111 -5.05 -1.88 12.85
C PHE A 111 -4.84 -3.37 12.97
N THR A 112 -3.58 -3.80 13.12
CA THR A 112 -3.30 -5.23 13.14
C THR A 112 -2.72 -5.70 14.46
N GLY A 113 -2.06 -4.86 15.19
CA GLY A 113 -1.43 -5.21 16.43
C GLY A 113 -2.32 -5.07 17.61
N LYS A 114 -3.59 -4.92 17.38
CA LYS A 114 -4.50 -4.76 18.43
C LYS A 114 -4.69 -5.92 19.25
N THR A 115 -4.45 -6.99 18.80
CA THR A 115 -4.74 -8.16 19.59
C THR A 115 -3.90 -8.31 20.80
#